data_6b2c55044e12188b16cec57f5f16ff95
#
_entry.id   6b2c55044e12188b16cec57f5f16ff95
#
_cell.length_a   1.000
_cell.length_b   1.000
_cell.length_c   1.000
_cell.angle_alpha   90.00
_cell.angle_beta   90.00
_cell.angle_gamma   90.00
#
_symmetry.space_group_name_H-M   'P 1'
#
loop_
_entity.id
_entity.type
_entity.pdbx_description
1 polymer ?
#
loop_
_entity_poly.entity_id
_entity_poly.type
_entity_poly.pdbx_seq_one_letter_code
_entity_poly.pdbx_strand_id
1 'polypeptide(L)'
;DVIRIVGVEKLHKTEYSVIPDQIEAGTFMFAAAAAGGDVLVKDVIPKHLEATTAKLVEAGCKVEEFDDAVRIISDGKLHHTQVTTLPYPGFPTDMQPQMAVVLAMANGSSTVTESIFENRFKYVDELTRMGANIKVESNIAIINGVTRYTGARVNAPDLRAGAALVIAGLVAEGITVIDDIYFIERGYEEFDQKLRGIGAQIEKVSDEKEIQKFILKVS
;
A
#
# COMPACT_ATOMS: atom_id res chain seq x y z
N ASP A 1 18.31 21.14 -2.67
CA ASP A 1 19.29 20.09 -2.37
C ASP A 1 20.41 20.13 -3.39
N VAL A 2 21.64 19.93 -2.94
CA VAL A 2 22.85 19.97 -3.80
C VAL A 2 23.63 18.66 -3.64
N ILE A 3 23.88 18.01 -4.76
CA ILE A 3 24.81 16.86 -4.80
C ILE A 3 26.15 17.39 -5.33
N ARG A 4 27.20 17.30 -4.50
CA ARG A 4 28.56 17.65 -4.89
C ARG A 4 29.37 16.38 -5.11
N ILE A 5 29.87 16.18 -6.32
CA ILE A 5 30.69 15.03 -6.68
C ILE A 5 32.12 15.52 -6.95
N VAL A 6 33.09 14.95 -6.23
CA VAL A 6 34.52 15.11 -6.54
C VAL A 6 34.95 13.85 -7.27
N GLY A 7 35.27 14.00 -8.53
CA GLY A 7 35.70 12.89 -9.38
C GLY A 7 36.99 12.24 -8.88
N VAL A 8 37.18 10.97 -9.23
CA VAL A 8 38.40 10.19 -8.96
C VAL A 8 39.00 9.74 -10.27
N GLU A 9 40.35 9.54 -10.30
CA GLU A 9 41.05 9.13 -11.52
C GLU A 9 40.65 7.73 -11.98
N LYS A 10 40.29 6.82 -11.05
CA LYS A 10 39.93 5.44 -11.35
C LYS A 10 38.91 4.91 -10.36
N LEU A 11 37.85 4.27 -10.88
CA LEU A 11 36.91 3.49 -10.07
C LEU A 11 37.50 2.12 -9.75
N HIS A 12 37.17 1.58 -8.59
CA HIS A 12 37.57 0.25 -8.15
C HIS A 12 36.33 -0.62 -7.85
N LYS A 13 36.52 -1.93 -7.83
CA LYS A 13 35.48 -2.88 -7.43
C LYS A 13 35.12 -2.66 -5.95
N THR A 14 33.83 -2.73 -5.66
CA THR A 14 33.31 -2.70 -4.29
C THR A 14 32.21 -3.75 -4.13
N GLU A 15 31.92 -4.08 -2.87
CA GLU A 15 30.79 -4.90 -2.48
C GLU A 15 29.84 -4.02 -1.63
N TYR A 16 28.57 -4.09 -1.90
CA TYR A 16 27.55 -3.32 -1.19
C TYR A 16 26.26 -4.13 -1.09
N SER A 17 25.69 -4.17 0.12
CA SER A 17 24.36 -4.76 0.33
C SER A 17 23.30 -3.68 0.17
N VAL A 18 22.32 -3.93 -0.70
CA VAL A 18 21.19 -3.02 -0.88
C VAL A 18 20.36 -3.00 0.41
N ILE A 19 19.97 -1.81 0.84
CA ILE A 19 19.10 -1.65 2.00
C ILE A 19 17.69 -2.18 1.73
N PRO A 20 16.93 -2.59 2.77
CA PRO A 20 15.55 -3.04 2.63
C PRO A 20 14.66 -1.99 1.97
N ASP A 21 13.70 -2.44 1.16
CA ASP A 21 12.71 -1.56 0.52
C ASP A 21 11.64 -1.13 1.53
N GLN A 22 11.70 0.14 1.93
CA GLN A 22 10.70 0.74 2.82
C GLN A 22 9.28 0.74 2.23
N ILE A 23 9.15 0.79 0.90
CA ILE A 23 7.83 0.85 0.25
C ILE A 23 7.16 -0.52 0.27
N GLU A 24 7.91 -1.60 0.01
CA GLU A 24 7.40 -2.95 0.17
C GLU A 24 6.99 -3.19 1.64
N ALA A 25 7.87 -2.86 2.60
CA ALA A 25 7.58 -2.99 4.03
C ALA A 25 6.31 -2.24 4.42
N GLY A 26 6.21 -0.95 4.06
CA GLY A 26 5.02 -0.12 4.32
C GLY A 26 3.75 -0.68 3.67
N THR A 27 3.85 -1.28 2.49
CA THR A 27 2.70 -1.91 1.82
C THR A 27 2.12 -3.06 2.64
N PHE A 28 2.96 -3.93 3.23
CA PHE A 28 2.49 -4.98 4.16
C PHE A 28 1.93 -4.40 5.46
N MET A 29 2.48 -3.28 5.95
CA MET A 29 1.93 -2.57 7.11
C MET A 29 0.52 -2.04 6.82
N PHE A 30 0.29 -1.45 5.64
CA PHE A 30 -1.03 -0.99 5.21
C PHE A 30 -2.01 -2.15 5.00
N ALA A 31 -1.55 -3.29 4.46
CA ALA A 31 -2.37 -4.49 4.33
C ALA A 31 -2.87 -4.98 5.70
N ALA A 32 -1.97 -5.05 6.69
CA ALA A 32 -2.32 -5.41 8.06
C ALA A 32 -3.27 -4.38 8.71
N ALA A 33 -3.04 -3.08 8.48
CA ALA A 33 -3.90 -2.02 8.98
C ALA A 33 -5.33 -2.12 8.44
N ALA A 34 -5.47 -2.34 7.13
CA ALA A 34 -6.77 -2.42 6.46
C ALA A 34 -7.53 -3.71 6.79
N ALA A 35 -6.86 -4.86 6.75
CA ALA A 35 -7.49 -6.16 6.97
C ALA A 35 -7.81 -6.44 8.46
N GLY A 36 -7.19 -5.69 9.37
CA GLY A 36 -7.12 -6.09 10.77
C GLY A 36 -6.16 -7.26 10.96
N GLY A 37 -5.49 -7.34 12.08
CA GLY A 37 -4.56 -8.42 12.36
C GLY A 37 -3.33 -7.99 13.13
N ASP A 38 -2.34 -8.88 13.17
CA ASP A 38 -1.10 -8.74 13.93
C ASP A 38 0.04 -9.28 13.06
N VAL A 39 0.83 -8.38 12.46
CA VAL A 39 1.87 -8.72 11.50
C VAL A 39 3.21 -8.12 11.91
N LEU A 40 4.25 -8.95 11.94
CA LEU A 40 5.63 -8.53 12.14
C LEU A 40 6.35 -8.47 10.79
N VAL A 41 6.75 -7.28 10.38
CA VAL A 41 7.57 -7.04 9.17
C VAL A 41 9.02 -6.99 9.61
N LYS A 42 9.84 -7.95 9.12
CA LYS A 42 11.24 -8.13 9.47
C LYS A 42 12.19 -7.63 8.39
N ASP A 43 13.46 -7.56 8.72
CA ASP A 43 14.53 -7.15 7.82
C ASP A 43 14.27 -5.75 7.25
N VAL A 44 13.86 -4.81 8.11
CA VAL A 44 13.58 -3.42 7.79
C VAL A 44 14.46 -2.47 8.59
N ILE A 45 14.52 -1.22 8.18
CA ILE A 45 15.13 -0.14 8.95
C ILE A 45 13.97 0.72 9.49
N PRO A 46 13.56 0.57 10.77
CA PRO A 46 12.38 1.26 11.32
C PRO A 46 12.43 2.76 11.12
N LYS A 47 13.61 3.36 11.23
CA LYS A 47 13.83 4.79 10.97
C LYS A 47 13.38 5.25 9.58
N HIS A 48 13.42 4.38 8.57
CA HIS A 48 12.94 4.71 7.23
C HIS A 48 11.41 4.71 7.14
N LEU A 49 10.73 4.12 8.10
CA LEU A 49 9.28 3.97 8.18
C LEU A 49 8.60 4.97 9.13
N GLU A 50 9.35 5.86 9.80
CA GLU A 50 8.82 6.77 10.84
C GLU A 50 7.58 7.55 10.38
N ALA A 51 7.59 8.13 9.16
CA ALA A 51 6.45 8.87 8.66
C ALA A 51 5.22 7.99 8.41
N THR A 52 5.44 6.75 7.94
CA THR A 52 4.39 5.76 7.71
C THR A 52 3.81 5.24 9.02
N THR A 53 4.70 4.88 9.96
CA THR A 53 4.36 4.44 11.32
C THR A 53 3.52 5.50 12.03
N ALA A 54 3.95 6.77 12.00
CA ALA A 54 3.21 7.86 12.64
C ALA A 54 1.77 7.99 12.09
N LYS A 55 1.58 7.87 10.77
CA LYS A 55 0.25 7.96 10.15
C LYS A 55 -0.62 6.74 10.43
N LEU A 56 -0.05 5.55 10.53
CA LEU A 56 -0.78 4.35 10.96
C LEU A 56 -1.21 4.43 12.42
N VAL A 57 -0.37 4.99 13.30
CA VAL A 57 -0.73 5.25 14.71
C VAL A 57 -1.87 6.28 14.79
N GLU A 58 -1.80 7.40 14.04
CA GLU A 58 -2.89 8.36 13.94
C GLU A 58 -4.20 7.72 13.44
N ALA A 59 -4.08 6.77 12.50
CA ALA A 59 -5.23 6.02 11.98
C ALA A 59 -5.75 4.95 12.95
N GLY A 60 -5.16 4.79 14.14
CA GLY A 60 -5.66 3.90 15.20
C GLY A 60 -4.95 2.55 15.32
N CYS A 61 -3.92 2.29 14.53
CA CYS A 61 -3.11 1.08 14.67
C CYS A 61 -2.16 1.18 15.87
N LYS A 62 -1.88 0.05 16.50
CA LYS A 62 -0.74 -0.06 17.43
C LYS A 62 0.50 -0.48 16.64
N VAL A 63 1.60 0.23 16.84
CA VAL A 63 2.88 -0.07 16.20
C VAL A 63 3.95 -0.30 17.28
N GLU A 64 4.72 -1.37 17.13
CA GLU A 64 5.86 -1.69 17.97
C GLU A 64 7.11 -1.77 17.09
N GLU A 65 8.15 -1.01 17.44
CA GLU A 65 9.41 -0.97 16.70
C GLU A 65 10.47 -1.78 17.43
N PHE A 66 11.25 -2.54 16.67
CA PHE A 66 12.41 -3.33 17.13
C PHE A 66 13.65 -2.87 16.33
N ASP A 67 14.80 -3.46 16.58
CA ASP A 67 16.05 -3.05 15.93
C ASP A 67 15.99 -3.18 14.39
N ASP A 68 15.38 -4.25 13.89
CA ASP A 68 15.30 -4.61 12.47
C ASP A 68 13.89 -5.03 12.03
N ALA A 69 12.87 -4.72 12.83
CA ALA A 69 11.49 -5.13 12.55
C ALA A 69 10.48 -4.08 13.04
N VAL A 70 9.28 -4.08 12.43
CA VAL A 70 8.13 -3.30 12.85
C VAL A 70 6.91 -4.22 12.94
N ARG A 71 6.20 -4.21 14.07
CA ARG A 71 4.96 -4.94 14.27
C ARG A 71 3.78 -4.00 14.19
N ILE A 72 2.82 -4.35 13.34
CA ILE A 72 1.55 -3.66 13.17
C ILE A 72 0.44 -4.50 13.78
N ILE A 73 -0.38 -3.87 14.62
CA ILE A 73 -1.58 -4.49 15.20
C ILE A 73 -2.76 -3.57 14.92
N SER A 74 -3.80 -4.11 14.29
CA SER A 74 -5.04 -3.40 13.97
C SER A 74 -6.25 -4.26 14.31
N ASP A 75 -7.27 -3.65 14.90
CA ASP A 75 -8.59 -4.27 15.09
C ASP A 75 -9.59 -3.93 13.97
N GLY A 76 -9.11 -3.29 12.90
CA GLY A 76 -9.91 -2.84 11.77
C GLY A 76 -10.73 -1.58 12.02
N LYS A 77 -10.68 -0.98 13.22
CA LYS A 77 -11.37 0.27 13.55
C LYS A 77 -10.47 1.46 13.29
N LEU A 78 -10.51 1.94 12.06
CA LEU A 78 -9.64 2.99 11.60
C LEU A 78 -10.24 4.38 11.84
N HIS A 79 -9.37 5.34 12.11
CA HIS A 79 -9.70 6.75 12.30
C HIS A 79 -9.23 7.59 11.13
N HIS A 80 -9.99 8.64 10.81
CA HIS A 80 -9.62 9.61 9.79
C HIS A 80 -8.35 10.38 10.19
N THR A 81 -7.52 10.71 9.22
CA THR A 81 -6.34 11.56 9.38
C THR A 81 -6.04 12.36 8.12
N GLN A 82 -5.09 13.27 8.21
CA GLN A 82 -4.60 14.07 7.10
C GLN A 82 -3.18 13.62 6.73
N VAL A 83 -2.94 13.41 5.45
CA VAL A 83 -1.63 13.01 4.93
C VAL A 83 -1.21 13.99 3.85
N THR A 84 0.05 14.44 3.92
CA THR A 84 0.70 15.21 2.85
C THR A 84 1.97 14.49 2.45
N THR A 85 2.10 14.17 1.16
CA THR A 85 3.34 13.59 0.65
C THR A 85 4.45 14.62 0.64
N LEU A 86 5.63 14.22 1.10
CA LEU A 86 6.81 15.09 1.19
C LEU A 86 8.08 14.28 0.85
N PRO A 87 9.15 14.94 0.39
CA PRO A 87 10.45 14.30 0.30
C PRO A 87 10.88 13.70 1.64
N TYR A 88 11.68 12.63 1.57
CA TYR A 88 12.23 12.02 2.79
C TYR A 88 12.87 13.07 3.72
N PRO A 89 12.61 13.02 5.03
CA PRO A 89 11.93 11.97 5.82
C PRO A 89 10.40 12.13 5.94
N GLY A 90 9.74 12.90 5.08
CA GLY A 90 8.28 13.01 5.08
C GLY A 90 7.56 11.77 4.53
N PHE A 91 6.22 11.83 4.50
CA PHE A 91 5.40 10.71 4.02
C PHE A 91 5.64 10.46 2.52
N PRO A 92 6.08 9.26 2.10
CA PRO A 92 6.47 9.02 0.73
C PRO A 92 5.27 8.95 -0.21
N THR A 93 5.41 9.61 -1.38
CA THR A 93 4.40 9.57 -2.44
C THR A 93 4.10 8.14 -2.93
N ASP A 94 5.07 7.23 -2.84
CA ASP A 94 4.91 5.83 -3.24
C ASP A 94 4.04 5.00 -2.27
N MET A 95 3.75 5.50 -1.09
CA MET A 95 2.81 4.90 -0.14
C MET A 95 1.45 5.61 -0.11
N GLN A 96 1.28 6.68 -0.89
CA GLN A 96 0.06 7.46 -0.94
C GLN A 96 -1.17 6.64 -1.38
N PRO A 97 -1.12 5.78 -2.43
CA PRO A 97 -2.26 4.96 -2.84
C PRO A 97 -2.69 3.94 -1.77
N GLN A 98 -1.73 3.28 -1.10
CA GLN A 98 -2.00 2.30 -0.04
C GLN A 98 -2.64 2.97 1.18
N MET A 99 -2.15 4.15 1.56
CA MET A 99 -2.75 4.93 2.64
C MET A 99 -4.17 5.37 2.30
N ALA A 100 -4.44 5.75 1.06
CA ALA A 100 -5.79 6.12 0.63
C ALA A 100 -6.78 4.96 0.78
N VAL A 101 -6.36 3.71 0.53
CA VAL A 101 -7.18 2.50 0.77
C VAL A 101 -7.53 2.38 2.25
N VAL A 102 -6.56 2.53 3.14
CA VAL A 102 -6.77 2.48 4.61
C VAL A 102 -7.74 3.58 5.05
N LEU A 103 -7.53 4.81 4.58
CA LEU A 103 -8.37 5.96 4.93
C LEU A 103 -9.78 5.89 4.38
N ALA A 104 -9.99 5.20 3.26
CA ALA A 104 -11.35 4.99 2.74
C ALA A 104 -12.18 4.00 3.59
N MET A 105 -11.57 3.27 4.51
CA MET A 105 -12.25 2.46 5.51
C MET A 105 -12.30 3.13 6.89
N ALA A 106 -11.65 4.27 7.05
CA ALA A 106 -11.58 4.99 8.32
C ALA A 106 -12.90 5.70 8.64
N ASN A 107 -13.24 5.77 9.92
CA ASN A 107 -14.42 6.51 10.35
C ASN A 107 -14.19 8.02 10.19
N GLY A 108 -15.04 8.68 9.43
CA GLY A 108 -14.97 10.12 9.18
C GLY A 108 -14.43 10.50 7.81
N SER A 109 -13.93 11.74 7.68
CA SER A 109 -13.39 12.28 6.43
C SER A 109 -11.91 12.58 6.56
N SER A 110 -11.13 12.00 5.67
CA SER A 110 -9.67 12.15 5.58
C SER A 110 -9.28 13.00 4.37
N THR A 111 -8.06 13.53 4.39
CA THR A 111 -7.49 14.21 3.22
C THR A 111 -6.11 13.66 2.91
N VAL A 112 -5.84 13.48 1.63
CA VAL A 112 -4.50 13.15 1.12
C VAL A 112 -4.08 14.23 0.13
N THR A 113 -3.03 14.98 0.48
CA THR A 113 -2.45 16.00 -0.39
C THR A 113 -1.19 15.46 -1.04
N GLU A 114 -1.19 15.40 -2.37
CA GLU A 114 -0.03 15.01 -3.17
C GLU A 114 0.79 16.25 -3.54
N SER A 115 2.01 16.36 -3.01
CA SER A 115 2.87 17.53 -3.24
C SER A 115 4.11 17.25 -4.08
N ILE A 116 4.28 16.00 -4.52
CA ILE A 116 5.48 15.54 -5.26
C ILE A 116 5.20 15.40 -6.75
N PHE A 117 4.08 14.75 -7.11
CA PHE A 117 3.75 14.46 -8.51
C PHE A 117 2.37 14.99 -8.90
N GLU A 118 2.27 15.44 -10.14
CA GLU A 118 0.98 15.73 -10.76
C GLU A 118 0.26 14.44 -11.17
N ASN A 119 -1.08 14.48 -11.19
CA ASN A 119 -1.94 13.38 -11.67
C ASN A 119 -1.68 12.01 -10.99
N ARG A 120 -1.38 11.99 -9.69
CA ARG A 120 -1.04 10.78 -8.94
C ARG A 120 -2.27 9.99 -8.45
N PHE A 121 -3.49 10.47 -8.66
CA PHE A 121 -4.73 9.86 -8.17
C PHE A 121 -5.45 8.94 -9.18
N LYS A 122 -4.75 8.38 -10.15
CA LYS A 122 -5.33 7.49 -11.19
C LYS A 122 -6.03 6.25 -10.64
N TYR A 123 -5.62 5.79 -9.46
CA TYR A 123 -6.23 4.64 -8.78
C TYR A 123 -7.62 4.94 -8.20
N VAL A 124 -8.01 6.20 -8.08
CA VAL A 124 -9.28 6.59 -7.45
C VAL A 124 -10.47 6.09 -8.24
N ASP A 125 -10.41 6.09 -9.57
CA ASP A 125 -11.49 5.56 -10.41
C ASP A 125 -11.71 4.06 -10.14
N GLU A 126 -10.63 3.29 -9.98
CA GLU A 126 -10.69 1.87 -9.68
C GLU A 126 -11.21 1.61 -8.26
N LEU A 127 -10.75 2.38 -7.26
CA LEU A 127 -11.29 2.29 -5.89
C LEU A 127 -12.78 2.68 -5.83
N THR A 128 -13.20 3.65 -6.64
CA THR A 128 -14.61 4.05 -6.73
C THR A 128 -15.49 2.91 -7.28
N ARG A 129 -14.97 2.12 -8.24
CA ARG A 129 -15.64 0.88 -8.70
C ARG A 129 -15.79 -0.14 -7.59
N MET A 130 -14.87 -0.16 -6.63
CA MET A 130 -14.92 -0.99 -5.43
C MET A 130 -15.77 -0.39 -4.30
N GLY A 131 -16.43 0.76 -4.52
CA GLY A 131 -17.32 1.39 -3.57
C GLY A 131 -16.68 2.47 -2.68
N ALA A 132 -15.42 2.87 -2.91
CA ALA A 132 -14.82 3.98 -2.19
C ALA A 132 -15.50 5.31 -2.50
N ASN A 133 -15.57 6.19 -1.50
CA ASN A 133 -16.10 7.54 -1.63
C ASN A 133 -14.96 8.56 -1.59
N ILE A 134 -14.35 8.80 -2.74
CA ILE A 134 -13.18 9.66 -2.88
C ILE A 134 -13.46 10.73 -3.93
N LYS A 135 -13.23 11.99 -3.57
CA LYS A 135 -13.30 13.14 -4.49
C LYS A 135 -11.91 13.75 -4.62
N VAL A 136 -11.45 13.92 -5.85
CA VAL A 136 -10.16 14.57 -6.12
C VAL A 136 -10.40 16.00 -6.59
N GLU A 137 -9.75 16.95 -5.92
CA GLU A 137 -9.74 18.37 -6.27
C GLU A 137 -8.29 18.83 -6.42
N SER A 138 -7.84 19.03 -7.64
CA SER A 138 -6.44 19.37 -7.94
C SER A 138 -5.47 18.30 -7.41
N ASN A 139 -4.67 18.62 -6.41
CA ASN A 139 -3.71 17.73 -5.76
C ASN A 139 -4.18 17.19 -4.39
N ILE A 140 -5.46 17.29 -4.09
CA ILE A 140 -6.05 16.83 -2.84
C ILE A 140 -7.13 15.78 -3.13
N ALA A 141 -7.02 14.62 -2.49
CA ALA A 141 -8.10 13.64 -2.41
C ALA A 141 -8.82 13.81 -1.07
N ILE A 142 -10.13 14.05 -1.13
CA ILE A 142 -11.04 14.06 0.01
C ILE A 142 -11.66 12.67 0.08
N ILE A 143 -11.43 11.95 1.15
CA ILE A 143 -11.77 10.54 1.32
C ILE A 143 -12.78 10.42 2.45
N ASN A 144 -14.01 10.05 2.12
CA ASN A 144 -15.03 9.76 3.13
C ASN A 144 -15.07 8.26 3.38
N GLY A 145 -14.96 7.88 4.64
CA GLY A 145 -14.95 6.49 5.03
C GLY A 145 -16.22 5.73 4.62
N VAL A 146 -16.03 4.51 4.14
CA VAL A 146 -17.11 3.56 3.84
C VAL A 146 -17.03 2.37 4.78
N THR A 147 -18.12 1.68 4.98
CA THR A 147 -18.16 0.52 5.89
C THR A 147 -17.39 -0.69 5.33
N ARG A 148 -17.27 -0.78 4.02
CA ARG A 148 -16.62 -1.89 3.30
C ARG A 148 -16.36 -1.55 1.85
N TYR A 149 -15.41 -2.23 1.26
CA TYR A 149 -15.25 -2.35 -0.19
C TYR A 149 -16.11 -3.48 -0.74
N THR A 150 -16.42 -3.41 -2.03
CA THR A 150 -17.10 -4.48 -2.77
C THR A 150 -16.14 -5.02 -3.84
N GLY A 151 -16.09 -6.33 -3.98
CA GLY A 151 -15.30 -7.00 -5.01
C GLY A 151 -15.69 -6.52 -6.41
N ALA A 152 -14.69 -6.24 -7.24
CA ALA A 152 -14.87 -5.75 -8.60
C ALA A 152 -13.72 -6.22 -9.51
N ARG A 153 -13.92 -6.13 -10.83
CA ARG A 153 -12.81 -6.24 -11.79
C ARG A 153 -12.22 -4.85 -12.02
N VAL A 154 -10.93 -4.71 -11.74
CA VAL A 154 -10.18 -3.45 -11.76
C VAL A 154 -8.84 -3.64 -12.46
N ASN A 155 -8.25 -2.57 -12.97
CA ASN A 155 -6.97 -2.60 -13.64
C ASN A 155 -5.90 -1.91 -12.79
N ALA A 156 -4.72 -2.52 -12.68
CA ALA A 156 -3.57 -1.86 -12.06
C ALA A 156 -3.03 -0.76 -12.99
N PRO A 157 -3.19 0.53 -12.66
CA PRO A 157 -2.75 1.60 -13.56
C PRO A 157 -1.23 1.84 -13.48
N ASP A 158 -0.61 1.44 -12.39
CA ASP A 158 0.83 1.49 -12.14
C ASP A 158 1.21 0.56 -10.99
N LEU A 159 2.51 0.48 -10.68
CA LEU A 159 3.09 -0.36 -9.64
C LEU A 159 2.45 -0.15 -8.26
N ARG A 160 2.37 1.10 -7.78
CA ARG A 160 1.94 1.42 -6.41
C ARG A 160 0.42 1.39 -6.28
N ALA A 161 -0.27 1.91 -7.27
CA ALA A 161 -1.71 1.82 -7.37
C ALA A 161 -2.18 0.35 -7.47
N GLY A 162 -1.50 -0.48 -8.24
CA GLY A 162 -1.78 -1.92 -8.31
C GLY A 162 -1.67 -2.61 -6.95
N ALA A 163 -0.59 -2.34 -6.19
CA ALA A 163 -0.44 -2.87 -4.84
C ALA A 163 -1.55 -2.38 -3.89
N ALA A 164 -1.96 -1.11 -4.01
CA ALA A 164 -3.08 -0.57 -3.24
C ALA A 164 -4.41 -1.27 -3.58
N LEU A 165 -4.67 -1.56 -4.86
CA LEU A 165 -5.86 -2.31 -5.28
C LEU A 165 -5.86 -3.75 -4.73
N VAL A 166 -4.67 -4.39 -4.60
CA VAL A 166 -4.56 -5.68 -3.91
C VAL A 166 -4.99 -5.54 -2.45
N ILE A 167 -4.52 -4.53 -1.72
CA ILE A 167 -4.94 -4.29 -0.34
C ILE A 167 -6.46 -4.08 -0.25
N ALA A 168 -7.05 -3.27 -1.15
CA ALA A 168 -8.49 -3.07 -1.21
C ALA A 168 -9.24 -4.38 -1.48
N GLY A 169 -8.71 -5.24 -2.35
CA GLY A 169 -9.26 -6.57 -2.64
C GLY A 169 -9.25 -7.53 -1.45
N LEU A 170 -8.22 -7.45 -0.59
CA LEU A 170 -8.13 -8.29 0.62
C LEU A 170 -9.25 -8.01 1.63
N VAL A 171 -9.81 -6.81 1.61
CA VAL A 171 -10.84 -6.37 2.57
C VAL A 171 -12.21 -6.16 1.94
N ALA A 172 -12.33 -6.43 0.64
CA ALA A 172 -13.59 -6.31 -0.09
C ALA A 172 -14.51 -7.51 0.17
N GLU A 173 -15.81 -7.27 0.21
CA GLU A 173 -16.80 -8.35 0.14
C GLU A 173 -16.91 -8.87 -1.29
N GLY A 174 -16.83 -10.19 -1.47
CA GLY A 174 -16.87 -10.85 -2.77
C GLY A 174 -15.46 -10.99 -3.39
N ILE A 175 -15.41 -11.18 -4.69
CA ILE A 175 -14.17 -11.45 -5.43
C ILE A 175 -13.70 -10.18 -6.14
N THR A 176 -12.44 -9.84 -5.94
CA THR A 176 -11.75 -8.80 -6.71
C THR A 176 -10.82 -9.45 -7.72
N VAL A 177 -10.94 -9.05 -8.98
CA VAL A 177 -10.03 -9.45 -10.06
C VAL A 177 -9.21 -8.23 -10.46
N ILE A 178 -7.89 -8.37 -10.43
CA ILE A 178 -6.97 -7.28 -10.78
C ILE A 178 -6.25 -7.67 -12.07
N ASP A 179 -6.50 -6.92 -13.12
CA ASP A 179 -5.81 -7.08 -14.40
C ASP A 179 -4.51 -6.24 -14.42
N ASP A 180 -3.65 -6.46 -15.42
CA ASP A 180 -2.39 -5.73 -15.64
C ASP A 180 -1.38 -5.87 -14.48
N ILE A 181 -1.37 -7.00 -13.78
CA ILE A 181 -0.53 -7.27 -12.60
C ILE A 181 0.98 -7.19 -12.88
N TYR A 182 1.41 -7.21 -14.15
CA TYR A 182 2.81 -7.04 -14.51
C TYR A 182 3.40 -5.71 -13.99
N PHE A 183 2.57 -4.68 -13.77
CA PHE A 183 3.01 -3.45 -13.10
C PHE A 183 3.42 -3.72 -11.66
N ILE A 184 2.67 -4.56 -10.93
CA ILE A 184 2.95 -4.91 -9.53
C ILE A 184 4.24 -5.72 -9.44
N GLU A 185 4.44 -6.67 -10.34
CA GLU A 185 5.60 -7.58 -10.37
C GLU A 185 6.94 -6.86 -10.60
N ARG A 186 6.93 -5.62 -11.07
CA ARG A 186 8.14 -4.80 -11.23
C ARG A 186 8.79 -4.37 -9.92
N GLY A 187 8.08 -4.39 -8.80
CA GLY A 187 8.61 -3.92 -7.52
C GLY A 187 8.14 -4.69 -6.31
N TYR A 188 7.37 -5.77 -6.49
CA TYR A 188 6.96 -6.67 -5.40
C TYR A 188 7.25 -8.11 -5.80
N GLU A 189 8.28 -8.69 -5.22
CA GLU A 189 8.66 -10.07 -5.43
C GLU A 189 7.68 -11.01 -4.71
N GLU A 190 7.10 -11.96 -5.45
CA GLU A 190 6.19 -13.00 -4.91
C GLU A 190 5.09 -12.43 -4.00
N PHE A 191 4.52 -11.28 -4.36
CA PHE A 191 3.60 -10.52 -3.52
C PHE A 191 2.38 -11.35 -3.08
N ASP A 192 1.79 -12.11 -4.00
CA ASP A 192 0.68 -13.02 -3.71
C ASP A 192 1.08 -14.16 -2.77
N GLN A 193 2.28 -14.71 -2.91
CA GLN A 193 2.78 -15.79 -2.06
C GLN A 193 3.04 -15.30 -0.65
N LYS A 194 3.68 -14.13 -0.50
CA LYS A 194 3.92 -13.49 0.80
C LYS A 194 2.61 -13.20 1.52
N LEU A 195 1.62 -12.64 0.82
CA LEU A 195 0.28 -12.39 1.38
C LEU A 195 -0.44 -13.67 1.78
N ARG A 196 -0.41 -14.73 0.95
CA ARG A 196 -0.94 -16.05 1.34
C ARG A 196 -0.25 -16.61 2.58
N GLY A 197 1.05 -16.41 2.70
CA GLY A 197 1.83 -16.88 3.86
C GLY A 197 1.37 -16.28 5.20
N ILE A 198 0.70 -15.13 5.17
CA ILE A 198 0.11 -14.47 6.34
C ILE A 198 -1.41 -14.59 6.40
N GLY A 199 -2.03 -15.47 5.57
CA GLY A 199 -3.44 -15.83 5.67
C GLY A 199 -4.37 -15.21 4.63
N ALA A 200 -3.86 -14.43 3.66
CA ALA A 200 -4.70 -13.85 2.62
C ALA A 200 -5.22 -14.91 1.64
N GLN A 201 -6.46 -14.76 1.21
CA GLN A 201 -7.04 -15.55 0.13
C GLN A 201 -6.78 -14.82 -1.21
N ILE A 202 -5.67 -15.09 -1.81
CA ILE A 202 -5.22 -14.46 -3.06
C ILE A 202 -4.52 -15.49 -3.94
N GLU A 203 -4.73 -15.42 -5.24
CA GLU A 203 -4.09 -16.32 -6.20
C GLU A 203 -3.77 -15.57 -7.51
N LYS A 204 -2.58 -15.80 -8.05
CA LYS A 204 -2.23 -15.34 -9.39
C LYS A 204 -2.77 -16.35 -10.39
N VAL A 205 -3.57 -15.89 -11.33
CA VAL A 205 -4.24 -16.71 -12.34
C VAL A 205 -3.89 -16.22 -13.73
N SER A 206 -3.92 -17.11 -14.71
CA SER A 206 -3.52 -16.81 -16.08
C SER A 206 -4.70 -16.63 -17.05
N ASP A 207 -5.86 -17.17 -16.70
CA ASP A 207 -7.04 -17.14 -17.58
C ASP A 207 -8.37 -17.15 -16.79
N GLU A 208 -9.46 -16.91 -17.51
CA GLU A 208 -10.83 -16.87 -16.96
C GLU A 208 -11.27 -18.19 -16.31
N LYS A 209 -10.74 -19.33 -16.77
CA LYS A 209 -11.08 -20.64 -16.19
C LYS A 209 -10.47 -20.81 -14.80
N GLU A 210 -9.28 -20.26 -14.59
CA GLU A 210 -8.63 -20.25 -13.28
C GLU A 210 -9.34 -19.31 -12.33
N ILE A 211 -9.83 -18.15 -12.81
CA ILE A 211 -10.69 -17.24 -12.02
C ILE A 211 -11.93 -18.00 -11.53
N GLN A 212 -12.63 -18.73 -12.42
CA GLN A 212 -13.82 -19.49 -12.02
C GLN A 212 -13.50 -20.61 -11.01
N LYS A 213 -12.37 -21.28 -11.15
CA LYS A 213 -11.91 -22.27 -10.15
C LYS A 213 -11.64 -21.63 -8.80
N PHE A 214 -10.99 -20.47 -8.78
CA PHE A 214 -10.73 -19.74 -7.55
C PHE A 214 -12.04 -19.32 -6.85
N ILE A 215 -13.00 -18.79 -7.61
CA ILE A 215 -14.34 -18.44 -7.09
C ILE A 215 -14.98 -19.63 -6.39
N LEU A 216 -15.01 -20.81 -7.04
CA LEU A 216 -15.58 -22.02 -6.48
C LEU A 216 -14.84 -22.56 -5.23
N LYS A 217 -13.56 -22.19 -5.06
CA LYS A 217 -12.74 -22.61 -3.92
C LYS A 217 -12.99 -21.75 -2.67
N VAL A 218 -13.34 -20.49 -2.87
CA VAL A 218 -13.50 -19.50 -1.77
C VAL A 218 -14.96 -19.17 -1.44
N SER A 219 -15.93 -19.65 -2.24
CA SER A 219 -17.37 -19.58 -1.98
C SER A 219 -17.78 -20.70 -1.02
#